data_42d05d5e405eb55662e38eb8333a549b
#
_entry.id   42d05d5e405eb55662e38eb8333a549b
#
_cell.length_a   1.000
_cell.length_b   1.000
_cell.length_c   1.000
_cell.angle_alpha   90.00
_cell.angle_beta   90.00
_cell.angle_gamma   90.00
#
_symmetry.space_group_name_H-M   'P 1'
#
loop_
_entity.id
_entity.type
_entity.pdbx_description
1 polymer ?
#
loop_
_entity_poly.entity_id
_entity_poly.type
_entity_poly.pdbx_seq_one_letter_code
_entity_poly.pdbx_strand_id
1 'polypeptide(L)'
;MRAGRIFLLPKARKEQKAEQVELLAEKLKKAKVAVLTDYRGLKVSQMQELRGKLRTGNIEYRVVKNSLARRAADSAGYGALESELKGPIAIAFGYDDLSLPPRLINDFVRATRLKVEVVGGLVEGRVFNRDQIKQLADLPSREVLLAQLLGTLQSPVGQLVGIMQTPVQQLVGVLNAYRSKLEAA
;
A
#
# COMPACT_ATOMS: atom_id res chain seq x y z
N MET A 1 -45.81 -0.50 -30.15
CA MET A 1 -45.21 -1.68 -29.48
C MET A 1 -44.39 -1.20 -28.31
N ARG A 2 -44.87 -1.36 -27.07
CA ARG A 2 -44.23 -0.91 -25.83
C ARG A 2 -43.26 -2.00 -25.36
N ALA A 3 -41.95 -1.72 -25.39
CA ALA A 3 -40.94 -2.58 -24.84
C ALA A 3 -41.16 -2.71 -23.33
N GLY A 4 -41.42 -3.93 -22.86
CA GLY A 4 -41.69 -4.27 -21.49
C GLY A 4 -40.50 -3.95 -20.59
N ARG A 5 -40.70 -3.06 -19.62
CA ARG A 5 -39.82 -2.93 -18.46
C ARG A 5 -39.88 -4.26 -17.71
N ILE A 6 -38.83 -5.05 -17.81
CA ILE A 6 -38.64 -6.23 -16.96
C ILE A 6 -38.53 -5.73 -15.52
N PHE A 7 -39.64 -5.82 -14.80
CA PHE A 7 -39.71 -5.56 -13.36
C PHE A 7 -39.04 -6.75 -12.66
N LEU A 8 -37.72 -6.66 -12.47
CA LEU A 8 -36.97 -7.66 -11.74
C LEU A 8 -37.55 -7.79 -10.32
N LEU A 9 -38.14 -8.95 -10.05
CA LEU A 9 -38.78 -9.34 -8.81
C LEU A 9 -37.85 -9.05 -7.63
N PRO A 10 -38.36 -8.63 -6.46
CA PRO A 10 -37.52 -8.28 -5.27
C PRO A 10 -36.66 -9.42 -4.80
N LYS A 11 -36.98 -10.67 -5.13
CA LYS A 11 -36.22 -11.89 -4.82
C LYS A 11 -34.88 -11.92 -5.59
N ALA A 12 -34.89 -11.64 -6.89
CA ALA A 12 -33.68 -11.56 -7.72
C ALA A 12 -32.70 -10.47 -7.27
N ARG A 13 -33.20 -9.34 -6.73
CA ARG A 13 -32.33 -8.29 -6.16
C ARG A 13 -31.66 -8.70 -4.85
N LYS A 14 -32.27 -9.58 -4.04
CA LYS A 14 -31.66 -10.11 -2.82
C LYS A 14 -30.57 -11.13 -3.15
N GLU A 15 -30.79 -11.99 -4.12
CA GLU A 15 -29.84 -12.98 -4.61
C GLU A 15 -28.60 -12.31 -5.22
N GLN A 16 -28.79 -11.32 -6.09
CA GLN A 16 -27.68 -10.53 -6.66
C GLN A 16 -26.85 -9.79 -5.60
N LYS A 17 -27.49 -9.31 -4.52
CA LYS A 17 -26.76 -8.67 -3.40
C LYS A 17 -25.99 -9.68 -2.57
N ALA A 18 -26.54 -10.86 -2.35
CA ALA A 18 -25.84 -11.94 -1.65
C ALA A 18 -24.61 -12.40 -2.43
N GLU A 19 -24.76 -12.63 -3.73
CA GLU A 19 -23.66 -12.97 -4.63
C GLU A 19 -22.56 -11.90 -4.63
N GLN A 20 -22.94 -10.62 -4.67
CA GLN A 20 -21.96 -9.53 -4.57
C GLN A 20 -21.22 -9.51 -3.23
N VAL A 21 -21.89 -9.81 -2.11
CA VAL A 21 -21.26 -9.90 -0.78
C VAL A 21 -20.28 -11.07 -0.74
N GLU A 22 -20.65 -12.23 -1.27
CA GLU A 22 -19.76 -13.39 -1.34
C GLU A 22 -18.52 -13.12 -2.19
N LEU A 23 -18.70 -12.56 -3.40
CA LEU A 23 -17.59 -12.16 -4.26
C LEU A 23 -16.66 -11.14 -3.59
N LEU A 24 -17.20 -10.17 -2.85
CA LEU A 24 -16.39 -9.20 -2.11
C LEU A 24 -15.66 -9.85 -0.93
N ALA A 25 -16.31 -10.74 -0.20
CA ALA A 25 -15.69 -11.47 0.90
C ALA A 25 -14.56 -12.38 0.43
N GLU A 26 -14.73 -13.06 -0.72
CA GLU A 26 -13.65 -13.85 -1.33
C GLU A 26 -12.48 -12.96 -1.78
N LYS A 27 -12.76 -11.80 -2.38
CA LYS A 27 -11.71 -10.86 -2.78
C LYS A 27 -10.96 -10.29 -1.59
N LEU A 28 -11.66 -9.94 -0.50
CA LEU A 28 -11.04 -9.51 0.76
C LEU A 28 -10.14 -10.59 1.38
N LYS A 29 -10.52 -11.86 1.27
CA LYS A 29 -9.71 -12.99 1.75
C LYS A 29 -8.49 -13.27 0.86
N LYS A 30 -8.63 -13.12 -0.46
CA LYS A 30 -7.55 -13.36 -1.43
C LYS A 30 -6.56 -12.21 -1.52
N ALA A 31 -7.02 -10.97 -1.31
CA ALA A 31 -6.18 -9.79 -1.37
C ALA A 31 -5.26 -9.72 -0.14
N LYS A 32 -3.97 -9.44 -0.37
CA LYS A 32 -3.02 -9.14 0.70
C LYS A 32 -3.27 -7.76 1.30
N VAL A 33 -3.72 -6.82 0.47
CA VAL A 33 -4.02 -5.44 0.85
C VAL A 33 -5.33 -5.00 0.24
N ALA A 34 -6.18 -4.35 1.03
CA ALA A 34 -7.37 -3.65 0.56
C ALA A 34 -7.35 -2.22 1.10
N VAL A 35 -7.11 -1.24 0.23
CA VAL A 35 -7.06 0.19 0.61
C VAL A 35 -8.41 0.83 0.37
N LEU A 36 -8.95 1.48 1.41
CA LEU A 36 -10.19 2.24 1.36
C LEU A 36 -9.89 3.69 0.99
N THR A 37 -10.53 4.16 -0.07
CA THR A 37 -10.36 5.53 -0.57
C THR A 37 -11.71 6.23 -0.66
N ASP A 38 -11.76 7.50 -0.26
CA ASP A 38 -12.91 8.38 -0.53
C ASP A 38 -12.73 8.99 -1.93
N TYR A 39 -13.67 8.71 -2.83
CA TYR A 39 -13.62 9.19 -4.20
C TYR A 39 -14.41 10.49 -4.44
N ARG A 40 -14.82 11.19 -3.38
CA ARG A 40 -15.53 12.47 -3.52
C ARG A 40 -14.68 13.49 -4.28
N GLY A 41 -15.33 14.18 -5.21
CA GLY A 41 -14.67 15.24 -5.99
C GLY A 41 -13.88 14.74 -7.19
N LEU A 42 -13.84 13.43 -7.48
CA LEU A 42 -13.26 12.88 -8.70
C LEU A 42 -14.24 13.00 -9.88
N LYS A 43 -13.75 13.55 -10.99
CA LYS A 43 -14.43 13.47 -12.28
C LYS A 43 -14.33 12.05 -12.84
N VAL A 44 -15.26 11.66 -13.69
CA VAL A 44 -15.28 10.32 -14.30
C VAL A 44 -14.01 10.03 -15.10
N SER A 45 -13.46 11.01 -15.82
CA SER A 45 -12.20 10.89 -16.55
C SER A 45 -11.03 10.56 -15.61
N GLN A 46 -10.92 11.27 -14.48
CA GLN A 46 -9.88 11.06 -13.49
C GLN A 46 -9.97 9.68 -12.82
N MET A 47 -11.20 9.21 -12.58
CA MET A 47 -11.41 7.85 -12.06
C MET A 47 -11.01 6.78 -13.08
N GLN A 48 -11.21 7.01 -14.37
CA GLN A 48 -10.75 6.10 -15.43
C GLN A 48 -9.21 6.08 -15.52
N GLU A 49 -8.56 7.24 -15.43
CA GLU A 49 -7.10 7.34 -15.39
C GLU A 49 -6.51 6.62 -14.17
N LEU A 50 -7.11 6.81 -12.99
CA LEU A 50 -6.72 6.10 -11.77
C LEU A 50 -6.83 4.58 -11.94
N ARG A 51 -7.96 4.12 -12.48
CA ARG A 51 -8.16 2.69 -12.79
C ARG A 51 -7.14 2.17 -13.78
N GLY A 52 -6.80 2.95 -14.80
CA GLY A 52 -5.75 2.61 -15.76
C GLY A 52 -4.40 2.38 -15.10
N LYS A 53 -3.96 3.33 -14.27
CA LYS A 53 -2.68 3.24 -13.53
C LYS A 53 -2.67 2.09 -12.51
N LEU A 54 -3.77 1.86 -11.79
CA LEU A 54 -3.89 0.76 -10.84
C LEU A 54 -3.86 -0.61 -11.53
N ARG A 55 -4.47 -0.71 -12.71
CA ARG A 55 -4.47 -1.93 -13.51
C ARG A 55 -3.07 -2.35 -13.95
N THR A 56 -2.19 -1.41 -14.25
CA THR A 56 -0.79 -1.68 -14.59
C THR A 56 -0.04 -2.36 -13.44
N GLY A 57 -0.43 -2.06 -12.19
CA GLY A 57 0.10 -2.69 -10.98
C GLY A 57 -0.68 -3.92 -10.49
N ASN A 58 -1.51 -4.55 -11.34
CA ASN A 58 -2.38 -5.70 -10.97
C ASN A 58 -3.29 -5.42 -9.77
N ILE A 59 -3.77 -4.16 -9.64
CA ILE A 59 -4.64 -3.70 -8.56
C ILE A 59 -6.05 -3.51 -9.11
N GLU A 60 -7.02 -4.17 -8.50
CA GLU A 60 -8.42 -4.02 -8.84
C GLU A 60 -9.05 -2.88 -8.04
N TYR A 61 -9.58 -1.85 -8.72
CA TYR A 61 -10.26 -0.73 -8.08
C TYR A 61 -11.76 -0.80 -8.29
N ARG A 62 -12.52 -0.97 -7.21
CA ARG A 62 -13.95 -1.16 -7.24
C ARG A 62 -14.68 -0.21 -6.28
N VAL A 63 -15.69 0.49 -6.81
CA VAL A 63 -16.64 1.26 -5.99
C VAL A 63 -17.66 0.30 -5.41
N VAL A 64 -17.86 0.33 -4.11
CA VAL A 64 -18.72 -0.61 -3.38
C VAL A 64 -19.72 0.18 -2.53
N LYS A 65 -20.91 -0.34 -2.41
CA LYS A 65 -21.91 0.21 -1.49
C LYS A 65 -21.54 -0.20 -0.05
N ASN A 66 -21.45 0.76 0.87
CA ASN A 66 -21.02 0.54 2.27
C ASN A 66 -21.78 -0.60 2.97
N SER A 67 -23.11 -0.68 2.75
CA SER A 67 -23.91 -1.76 3.37
C SER A 67 -23.52 -3.16 2.88
N LEU A 68 -22.99 -3.30 1.66
CA LEU A 68 -22.50 -4.56 1.13
C LEU A 68 -21.05 -4.82 1.62
N ALA A 69 -20.25 -3.75 1.66
CA ALA A 69 -18.87 -3.82 2.17
C ALA A 69 -18.84 -4.25 3.66
N ARG A 70 -19.74 -3.70 4.50
CA ARG A 70 -19.86 -4.11 5.91
C ARG A 70 -20.17 -5.58 6.05
N ARG A 71 -21.21 -6.07 5.36
CA ARG A 71 -21.58 -7.49 5.40
C ARG A 71 -20.46 -8.40 4.88
N ALA A 72 -19.74 -7.96 3.84
CA ALA A 72 -18.62 -8.71 3.31
C ALA A 72 -17.45 -8.75 4.31
N ALA A 73 -17.16 -7.63 5.00
CA ALA A 73 -16.15 -7.55 6.05
C ALA A 73 -16.50 -8.46 7.24
N ASP A 74 -17.77 -8.46 7.69
CA ASP A 74 -18.25 -9.35 8.77
C ASP A 74 -18.13 -10.82 8.36
N SER A 75 -18.54 -11.18 7.14
CA SER A 75 -18.42 -12.54 6.60
C SER A 75 -16.97 -12.98 6.41
N ALA A 76 -16.07 -12.05 6.21
CA ALA A 76 -14.63 -12.30 6.10
C ALA A 76 -13.90 -12.32 7.45
N GLY A 77 -14.56 -11.93 8.55
CA GLY A 77 -13.98 -11.86 9.90
C GLY A 77 -13.27 -10.54 10.22
N TYR A 78 -13.47 -9.51 9.40
CA TYR A 78 -12.83 -8.18 9.53
C TYR A 78 -13.80 -7.11 10.02
N GLY A 79 -14.58 -7.37 11.07
CA GLY A 79 -15.58 -6.45 11.62
C GLY A 79 -15.00 -5.09 12.04
N ALA A 80 -13.73 -5.02 12.43
CA ALA A 80 -13.07 -3.77 12.78
C ALA A 80 -13.01 -2.76 11.61
N LEU A 81 -13.13 -3.23 10.35
CA LEU A 81 -13.18 -2.38 9.17
C LEU A 81 -14.46 -1.53 9.10
N GLU A 82 -15.51 -1.92 9.83
CA GLU A 82 -16.81 -1.23 9.81
C GLU A 82 -16.72 0.22 10.28
N SER A 83 -15.84 0.51 11.24
CA SER A 83 -15.62 1.86 11.78
C SER A 83 -15.10 2.83 10.71
N GLU A 84 -14.32 2.34 9.76
CA GLU A 84 -13.70 3.12 8.68
C GLU A 84 -14.60 3.26 7.43
N LEU A 85 -15.69 2.46 7.34
CA LEU A 85 -16.63 2.49 6.20
C LEU A 85 -17.64 3.65 6.32
N LYS A 86 -17.12 4.90 6.38
CA LYS A 86 -17.92 6.12 6.43
C LYS A 86 -17.82 6.91 5.14
N GLY A 87 -18.96 7.22 4.50
CA GLY A 87 -19.00 8.01 3.25
C GLY A 87 -18.92 7.16 1.98
N PRO A 88 -18.77 7.77 0.80
CA PRO A 88 -18.64 7.06 -0.48
C PRO A 88 -17.25 6.46 -0.60
N ILE A 89 -17.15 5.14 -0.53
CA ILE A 89 -15.89 4.40 -0.47
C ILE A 89 -15.67 3.59 -1.74
N ALA A 90 -14.45 3.62 -2.23
CA ALA A 90 -13.94 2.68 -3.21
C ALA A 90 -12.81 1.86 -2.58
N ILE A 91 -12.71 0.60 -2.96
CA ILE A 91 -11.73 -0.35 -2.44
C ILE A 91 -10.74 -0.69 -3.56
N ALA A 92 -9.46 -0.53 -3.27
CA ALA A 92 -8.36 -0.99 -4.12
C ALA A 92 -7.82 -2.31 -3.55
N PHE A 93 -7.96 -3.40 -4.30
CA PHE A 93 -7.47 -4.73 -3.92
C PHE A 93 -6.10 -4.97 -4.54
N GLY A 94 -5.09 -5.19 -3.70
CA GLY A 94 -3.74 -5.59 -4.11
C GLY A 94 -3.48 -7.06 -3.77
N TYR A 95 -2.95 -7.81 -4.74
CA TYR A 95 -2.71 -9.26 -4.60
C TYR A 95 -1.23 -9.59 -4.42
N ASP A 96 -0.34 -8.82 -5.05
CA ASP A 96 1.09 -9.12 -5.11
C ASP A 96 1.86 -8.42 -3.99
N ASP A 97 1.97 -7.09 -4.05
CA ASP A 97 2.75 -6.26 -3.14
C ASP A 97 1.88 -5.46 -2.19
N LEU A 98 2.35 -5.32 -0.93
CA LEU A 98 1.65 -4.61 0.13
C LEU A 98 1.74 -3.08 -0.04
N SER A 99 2.85 -2.57 -0.54
CA SER A 99 3.13 -1.13 -0.65
C SER A 99 2.72 -0.51 -1.98
N LEU A 100 2.52 -1.31 -3.05
CA LEU A 100 2.13 -0.81 -4.37
C LEU A 100 0.79 -0.08 -4.40
N PRO A 101 -0.33 -0.65 -3.85
CA PRO A 101 -1.62 0.01 -3.92
C PRO A 101 -1.66 1.38 -3.24
N PRO A 102 -1.19 1.56 -1.98
CA PRO A 102 -1.21 2.85 -1.34
C PRO A 102 -0.24 3.85 -1.99
N ARG A 103 0.90 3.39 -2.52
CA ARG A 103 1.89 4.21 -3.21
C ARG A 103 1.32 4.78 -4.50
N LEU A 104 0.76 3.95 -5.39
CA LEU A 104 0.18 4.40 -6.66
C LEU A 104 -0.98 5.38 -6.45
N ILE A 105 -1.80 5.16 -5.42
CA ILE A 105 -2.88 6.09 -5.06
C ILE A 105 -2.28 7.43 -4.60
N ASN A 106 -1.27 7.40 -3.75
CA ASN A 106 -0.62 8.61 -3.21
C ASN A 106 0.09 9.40 -4.34
N ASP A 107 0.80 8.72 -5.23
CA ASP A 107 1.46 9.31 -6.40
C ASP A 107 0.44 9.95 -7.35
N PHE A 108 -0.71 9.29 -7.58
CA PHE A 108 -1.79 9.85 -8.37
C PHE A 108 -2.39 11.10 -7.73
N VAL A 109 -2.61 11.09 -6.42
CA VAL A 109 -3.12 12.24 -5.66
C VAL A 109 -2.16 13.41 -5.72
N ARG A 110 -0.85 13.16 -5.56
CA ARG A 110 0.21 14.18 -5.68
C ARG A 110 0.28 14.77 -7.09
N ALA A 111 0.25 13.92 -8.12
CA ALA A 111 0.35 14.34 -9.51
C ALA A 111 -0.85 15.18 -9.98
N THR A 112 -2.06 14.84 -9.51
CA THR A 112 -3.30 15.45 -9.99
C THR A 112 -3.83 16.54 -9.05
N ARG A 113 -3.19 16.75 -7.89
CA ARG A 113 -3.61 17.68 -6.81
C ARG A 113 -5.08 17.48 -6.40
N LEU A 114 -5.56 16.26 -6.49
CA LEU A 114 -6.93 15.91 -6.15
C LEU A 114 -7.08 15.62 -4.67
N LYS A 115 -8.26 15.90 -4.12
CA LYS A 115 -8.60 15.60 -2.72
C LYS A 115 -9.13 14.16 -2.59
N VAL A 116 -8.38 13.16 -3.07
CA VAL A 116 -8.69 11.76 -2.77
C VAL A 116 -8.06 11.44 -1.42
N GLU A 117 -8.88 11.10 -0.46
CA GLU A 117 -8.41 10.76 0.87
C GLU A 117 -8.40 9.23 1.04
N VAL A 118 -7.27 8.73 1.49
CA VAL A 118 -7.19 7.36 2.01
C VAL A 118 -7.81 7.37 3.39
N VAL A 119 -8.87 6.60 3.58
CA VAL A 119 -9.60 6.53 4.87
C VAL A 119 -8.92 5.52 5.79
N GLY A 120 -8.55 4.37 5.25
CA GLY A 120 -7.93 3.27 5.98
C GLY A 120 -7.73 2.08 5.06
N GLY A 121 -7.49 0.91 5.62
CA GLY A 121 -7.38 -0.31 4.84
C GLY A 121 -7.16 -1.57 5.66
N LEU A 122 -7.16 -2.68 4.96
CA LEU A 122 -6.86 -4.00 5.48
C LEU A 122 -5.52 -4.45 4.90
N VAL A 123 -4.58 -4.83 5.74
CA VAL A 123 -3.26 -5.33 5.35
C VAL A 123 -3.02 -6.65 6.09
N GLU A 124 -2.89 -7.76 5.37
CA GLU A 124 -2.71 -9.10 5.94
C GLU A 124 -3.67 -9.44 7.09
N GLY A 125 -4.93 -9.05 6.96
CA GLY A 125 -5.96 -9.32 7.96
C GLY A 125 -6.01 -8.34 9.14
N ARG A 126 -5.14 -7.33 9.17
CA ARG A 126 -5.15 -6.26 10.19
C ARG A 126 -5.71 -4.97 9.62
N VAL A 127 -6.52 -4.28 10.40
CA VAL A 127 -7.07 -2.97 10.01
C VAL A 127 -6.06 -1.88 10.34
N PHE A 128 -5.77 -1.06 9.35
CA PHE A 128 -4.83 0.05 9.42
C PHE A 128 -5.58 1.37 9.26
N ASN A 129 -5.23 2.34 10.11
CA ASN A 129 -5.75 3.70 10.04
C ASN A 129 -5.09 4.48 8.89
N ARG A 130 -5.64 5.65 8.59
CA ARG A 130 -5.15 6.57 7.54
C ARG A 130 -3.64 6.83 7.61
N ASP A 131 -3.12 7.12 8.82
CA ASP A 131 -1.70 7.48 8.98
C ASP A 131 -0.77 6.27 8.78
N GLN A 132 -1.19 5.10 9.20
CA GLN A 132 -0.47 3.85 8.98
C GLN A 132 -0.41 3.48 7.49
N ILE A 133 -1.49 3.69 6.74
CA ILE A 133 -1.51 3.46 5.29
C ILE A 133 -0.59 4.45 4.55
N LYS A 134 -0.49 5.70 5.02
CA LYS A 134 0.47 6.66 4.46
C LYS A 134 1.92 6.21 4.69
N GLN A 135 2.26 5.77 5.91
CA GLN A 135 3.58 5.21 6.18
C GLN A 135 3.88 3.99 5.30
N LEU A 136 2.87 3.14 5.07
CA LEU A 136 3.01 1.99 4.16
C LEU A 136 3.28 2.43 2.70
N ALA A 137 2.69 3.55 2.26
CA ALA A 137 2.93 4.11 0.93
C ALA A 137 4.36 4.65 0.74
N ASP A 138 4.99 5.10 1.83
CA ASP A 138 6.37 5.63 1.80
C ASP A 138 7.41 4.50 1.89
N LEU A 139 7.01 3.25 2.15
CA LEU A 139 7.92 2.11 2.17
C LEU A 139 8.40 1.75 0.75
N PRO A 140 9.69 1.46 0.58
CA PRO A 140 10.22 0.93 -0.67
C PRO A 140 9.73 -0.50 -0.95
N SER A 141 10.06 -1.03 -2.14
CA SER A 141 9.69 -2.39 -2.50
C SER A 141 10.29 -3.43 -1.53
N ARG A 142 9.67 -4.61 -1.48
CA ARG A 142 10.11 -5.71 -0.62
C ARG A 142 11.59 -6.07 -0.81
N GLU A 143 12.06 -6.03 -2.05
CA GLU A 143 13.47 -6.33 -2.39
C GLU A 143 14.42 -5.31 -1.77
N VAL A 144 14.09 -4.02 -1.84
CA VAL A 144 14.87 -2.95 -1.24
C VAL A 144 14.87 -3.04 0.28
N LEU A 145 13.73 -3.39 0.91
CA LEU A 145 13.66 -3.61 2.36
C LEU A 145 14.53 -4.79 2.80
N LEU A 146 14.53 -5.88 2.04
CA LEU A 146 15.41 -7.02 2.31
C LEU A 146 16.89 -6.66 2.14
N ALA A 147 17.24 -5.87 1.11
CA ALA A 147 18.60 -5.39 0.90
C ALA A 147 19.06 -4.48 2.07
N GLN A 148 18.19 -3.58 2.54
CA GLN A 148 18.48 -2.73 3.71
C GLN A 148 18.67 -3.57 4.98
N LEU A 149 17.83 -4.57 5.19
CA LEU A 149 17.97 -5.47 6.35
C LEU A 149 19.28 -6.23 6.31
N LEU A 150 19.66 -6.78 5.15
CA LEU A 150 20.95 -7.44 4.98
C LEU A 150 22.13 -6.47 5.22
N GLY A 151 22.04 -5.25 4.71
CA GLY A 151 23.03 -4.21 4.93
C GLY A 151 23.19 -3.85 6.41
N THR A 152 22.08 -3.70 7.15
CA THR A 152 22.12 -3.43 8.58
C THR A 152 22.70 -4.60 9.39
N LEU A 153 22.45 -5.84 9.00
CA LEU A 153 23.05 -7.02 9.64
C LEU A 153 24.55 -7.15 9.35
N GLN A 154 25.02 -6.73 8.18
CA GLN A 154 26.44 -6.75 7.81
C GLN A 154 27.21 -5.56 8.38
N SER A 155 26.56 -4.44 8.66
CA SER A 155 27.20 -3.21 9.15
C SER A 155 28.07 -3.42 10.40
N PRO A 156 27.66 -4.13 11.47
CA PRO A 156 28.50 -4.35 12.66
C PRO A 156 29.79 -5.10 12.33
N VAL A 157 29.73 -6.06 11.42
CA VAL A 157 30.92 -6.83 11.02
C VAL A 157 31.90 -5.93 10.26
N GLY A 158 31.39 -5.12 9.32
CA GLY A 158 32.21 -4.14 8.60
C GLY A 158 32.86 -3.10 9.53
N GLN A 159 32.12 -2.62 10.52
CA GLN A 159 32.63 -1.70 11.53
C GLN A 159 33.76 -2.34 12.38
N LEU A 160 33.58 -3.59 12.79
CA LEU A 160 34.62 -4.32 13.56
C LEU A 160 35.92 -4.42 12.75
N VAL A 161 35.83 -4.83 11.48
CA VAL A 161 37.03 -4.89 10.61
C VAL A 161 37.66 -3.53 10.43
N GLY A 162 36.86 -2.47 10.24
CA GLY A 162 37.37 -1.09 10.18
C GLY A 162 38.12 -0.65 11.42
N ILE A 163 37.57 -0.94 12.62
CA ILE A 163 38.21 -0.63 13.89
C ILE A 163 39.55 -1.38 14.04
N MET A 164 39.61 -2.64 13.61
CA MET A 164 40.86 -3.42 13.66
C MET A 164 41.92 -2.88 12.70
N GLN A 165 41.55 -2.32 11.55
CA GLN A 165 42.46 -1.74 10.57
C GLN A 165 42.95 -0.33 10.96
N THR A 166 42.16 0.41 11.73
CA THR A 166 42.44 1.82 12.09
C THR A 166 43.81 2.01 12.78
N PRO A 167 44.25 1.22 13.80
CA PRO A 167 45.53 1.40 14.43
C PRO A 167 46.71 1.25 13.48
N VAL A 168 46.64 0.29 12.55
CA VAL A 168 47.69 0.07 11.55
C VAL A 168 47.79 1.26 10.60
N GLN A 169 46.65 1.77 10.12
CA GLN A 169 46.62 2.96 9.28
C GLN A 169 47.11 4.21 9.98
N GLN A 170 46.76 4.40 11.24
CA GLN A 170 47.27 5.51 12.08
C GLN A 170 48.80 5.45 12.23
N LEU A 171 49.36 4.27 12.50
CA LEU A 171 50.79 4.08 12.64
C LEU A 171 51.53 4.43 11.32
N VAL A 172 51.01 3.95 10.19
CA VAL A 172 51.58 4.30 8.88
C VAL A 172 51.47 5.81 8.62
N GLY A 173 50.35 6.43 9.00
CA GLY A 173 50.16 7.88 8.90
C GLY A 173 51.18 8.68 9.70
N VAL A 174 51.46 8.27 10.95
CA VAL A 174 52.49 8.91 11.81
C VAL A 174 53.89 8.75 11.22
N LEU A 175 54.23 7.56 10.72
CA LEU A 175 55.53 7.31 10.08
C LEU A 175 55.73 8.17 8.81
N ASN A 176 54.71 8.28 7.98
CA ASN A 176 54.73 9.14 6.79
C ASN A 176 54.87 10.63 7.17
N ALA A 177 54.14 11.09 8.17
CA ALA A 177 54.26 12.47 8.67
C ALA A 177 55.68 12.76 9.25
N TYR A 178 56.28 11.80 9.93
CA TYR A 178 57.66 11.92 10.47
C TYR A 178 58.67 11.98 9.31
N ARG A 179 58.53 11.11 8.31
CA ARG A 179 59.38 11.12 7.11
C ARG A 179 59.30 12.47 6.38
N SER A 180 58.09 13.00 6.17
CA SER A 180 57.91 14.31 5.52
C SER A 180 58.55 15.46 6.29
N LYS A 181 58.55 15.40 7.62
CA LYS A 181 59.27 16.38 8.45
C LYS A 181 60.81 16.29 8.29
N LEU A 182 61.35 15.08 8.15
CA LEU A 182 62.82 14.91 7.93
C LEU A 182 63.23 15.34 6.52
N GLU A 183 62.35 15.19 5.52
CA GLU A 183 62.61 15.64 4.14
C GLU A 183 62.46 17.17 3.98
N ALA A 184 61.76 17.85 4.89
CA ALA A 184 61.55 19.31 4.91
C ALA A 184 62.55 20.09 5.80
N ALA A 185 63.38 19.37 6.58
CA ALA A 185 64.42 19.95 7.47
C ALA A 185 65.79 19.82 6.82
#